data_1226c66d97999c80e45b55b5664084ba
#
_entry.id   1226c66d97999c80e45b55b5664084ba
#
_cell.length_a   1.000
_cell.length_b   1.000
_cell.length_c   1.000
_cell.angle_alpha   90.00
_cell.angle_beta   90.00
_cell.angle_gamma   90.00
#
_symmetry.space_group_name_H-M   'P 1'
#
loop_
_entity.id
_entity.type
_entity.pdbx_description
1 polymer ?
#
loop_
_entity_poly.entity_id
_entity_poly.type
_entity_poly.pdbx_seq_one_letter_code
_entity_poly.pdbx_strand_id
1 'polypeptide(L)'
;YWDGDGARTYHHTAPVNAMYGLHESLLMVEEEGLENAWLRHQEMHKILAEGLEELGLSFVVENENERLPQLNTVRLREGIDEKTVRGKLLEEYNLEIGAGLGPFAGNVWRIGLMGYSARKENVELCLSALRSFL
;
A
#
# COMPACT_ATOMS: atom_id res chain seq x y z
N TYR A 1 9.49 -21.96 25.54
CA TYR A 1 8.14 -21.89 26.12
C TYR A 1 7.42 -23.24 26.18
N TRP A 2 7.75 -24.14 25.28
CA TRP A 2 7.12 -25.45 25.14
C TRP A 2 8.18 -26.53 25.17
N ASP A 3 8.71 -26.78 26.34
CA ASP A 3 9.52 -27.96 26.58
C ASP A 3 8.61 -29.09 27.04
N GLY A 4 8.57 -30.19 26.28
CA GLY A 4 7.51 -31.19 26.34
C GLY A 4 7.23 -31.81 27.70
N ASP A 5 8.20 -31.85 28.63
CA ASP A 5 8.07 -32.56 29.93
C ASP A 5 8.44 -31.71 31.14
N GLY A 6 8.60 -30.39 31.00
CA GLY A 6 9.09 -29.54 32.06
C GLY A 6 8.11 -28.44 32.50
N ALA A 7 8.46 -27.78 33.61
CA ALA A 7 7.81 -26.56 34.05
C ALA A 7 7.97 -25.46 32.97
N ARG A 8 6.95 -24.63 32.78
CA ARG A 8 7.00 -23.47 31.87
C ARG A 8 8.24 -22.65 32.16
N THR A 9 9.10 -22.49 31.15
CA THR A 9 10.24 -21.60 31.23
C THR A 9 9.85 -20.26 30.61
N TYR A 10 9.87 -19.21 31.43
CA TYR A 10 9.64 -17.85 30.96
C TYR A 10 10.94 -17.25 30.47
N HIS A 11 10.97 -16.86 29.19
CA HIS A 11 12.13 -16.20 28.59
C HIS A 11 11.93 -14.68 28.46
N HIS A 12 10.79 -14.27 27.90
CA HIS A 12 10.41 -12.86 27.77
C HIS A 12 8.88 -12.75 27.54
N THR A 13 8.34 -11.55 27.80
CA THR A 13 6.93 -11.29 27.52
C THR A 13 6.69 -11.30 26.01
N ALA A 14 5.73 -12.07 25.55
CA ALA A 14 5.30 -12.05 24.17
C ALA A 14 4.75 -10.65 23.80
N PRO A 15 4.83 -10.24 22.53
CA PRO A 15 4.29 -8.95 22.06
C PRO A 15 2.75 -9.02 21.96
N VAL A 16 2.10 -9.03 23.13
CA VAL A 16 0.66 -9.35 23.28
C VAL A 16 -0.23 -8.42 22.43
N ASN A 17 0.06 -7.12 22.43
CA ASN A 17 -0.72 -6.15 21.63
C ASN A 17 -0.63 -6.43 20.13
N ALA A 18 0.55 -6.81 19.63
CA ALA A 18 0.72 -7.19 18.23
C ALA A 18 -0.02 -8.49 17.89
N MET A 19 -0.07 -9.43 18.84
CA MET A 19 -0.82 -10.67 18.67
C MET A 19 -2.33 -10.43 18.63
N TYR A 20 -2.86 -9.54 19.46
CA TYR A 20 -4.27 -9.12 19.37
C TYR A 20 -4.58 -8.43 18.04
N GLY A 21 -3.71 -7.53 17.58
CA GLY A 21 -3.86 -6.89 16.27
C GLY A 21 -3.85 -7.90 15.12
N LEU A 22 -2.95 -8.88 15.18
CA LEU A 22 -2.91 -9.97 14.18
C LEU A 22 -4.19 -10.82 14.23
N HIS A 23 -4.64 -11.19 15.42
CA HIS A 23 -5.87 -11.97 15.60
C HIS A 23 -7.06 -11.26 14.97
N GLU A 24 -7.25 -9.97 15.29
CA GLU A 24 -8.33 -9.16 14.72
C GLU A 24 -8.23 -9.07 13.20
N SER A 25 -7.02 -8.84 12.67
CA SER A 25 -6.81 -8.79 11.23
C SER A 25 -7.17 -10.09 10.52
N LEU A 26 -6.89 -11.24 11.16
CA LEU A 26 -7.26 -12.55 10.62
C LEU A 26 -8.78 -12.78 10.64
N LEU A 27 -9.47 -12.34 11.70
CA LEU A 27 -10.94 -12.39 11.76
C LEU A 27 -11.57 -11.54 10.65
N MET A 28 -11.04 -10.34 10.39
CA MET A 28 -11.53 -9.49 9.30
C MET A 28 -11.34 -10.15 7.93
N VAL A 29 -10.21 -10.84 7.71
CA VAL A 29 -9.97 -11.57 6.46
C VAL A 29 -10.89 -12.81 6.34
N GLU A 30 -11.14 -13.51 7.44
CA GLU A 30 -12.08 -14.64 7.47
C GLU A 30 -13.51 -14.20 7.17
N GLU A 31 -13.94 -13.06 7.74
CA GLU A 31 -15.26 -12.48 7.53
C GLU A 31 -15.46 -12.01 6.08
N GLU A 32 -14.47 -11.34 5.51
CA GLU A 32 -14.50 -10.90 4.11
C GLU A 32 -14.41 -12.08 3.13
N GLY A 33 -13.61 -13.08 3.45
CA GLY A 33 -13.19 -14.18 2.57
C GLY A 33 -12.02 -13.81 1.67
N LEU A 34 -11.08 -14.75 1.48
CA LEU A 34 -9.85 -14.50 0.72
C LEU A 34 -10.10 -14.10 -0.75
N GLU A 35 -11.02 -14.80 -1.42
CA GLU A 35 -11.36 -14.51 -2.80
C GLU A 35 -11.93 -13.09 -2.96
N ASN A 36 -12.78 -12.65 -2.05
CA ASN A 36 -13.34 -11.30 -2.05
C ASN A 36 -12.25 -10.26 -1.78
N ALA A 37 -11.34 -10.53 -0.84
CA ALA A 37 -10.21 -9.67 -0.57
C ALA A 37 -9.29 -9.52 -1.80
N TRP A 38 -9.02 -10.60 -2.53
CA TRP A 38 -8.23 -10.55 -3.77
C TRP A 38 -8.93 -9.76 -4.86
N LEU A 39 -10.23 -9.99 -5.09
CA LEU A 39 -11.03 -9.26 -6.08
C LEU A 39 -11.05 -7.75 -5.76
N ARG A 40 -11.25 -7.39 -4.51
CA ARG A 40 -11.24 -6.00 -4.06
C ARG A 40 -9.88 -5.32 -4.35
N HIS A 41 -8.77 -6.00 -4.06
CA HIS A 41 -7.44 -5.46 -4.36
C HIS A 41 -7.23 -5.28 -5.87
N GLN A 42 -7.65 -6.24 -6.69
CA GLN A 42 -7.55 -6.15 -8.15
C GLN A 42 -8.39 -4.99 -8.71
N GLU A 43 -9.62 -4.84 -8.24
CA GLU A 43 -10.51 -3.75 -8.65
C GLU A 43 -9.95 -2.38 -8.28
N MET A 44 -9.48 -2.22 -7.05
CA MET A 44 -8.88 -0.96 -6.58
C MET A 44 -7.57 -0.64 -7.31
N HIS A 45 -6.75 -1.66 -7.59
CA HIS A 45 -5.56 -1.50 -8.42
C HIS A 45 -5.91 -1.00 -9.83
N LYS A 46 -6.93 -1.57 -10.47
CA LYS A 46 -7.37 -1.17 -11.80
C LYS A 46 -7.79 0.30 -11.84
N ILE A 47 -8.65 0.73 -10.90
CA ILE A 47 -9.10 2.13 -10.80
C ILE A 47 -7.90 3.07 -10.56
N LEU A 48 -6.98 2.69 -9.66
CA LEU A 48 -5.77 3.49 -9.41
C LEU A 48 -4.89 3.58 -10.65
N ALA A 49 -4.67 2.46 -11.35
CA ALA A 49 -3.82 2.40 -12.54
C ALA A 49 -4.36 3.29 -13.67
N GLU A 50 -5.63 3.17 -13.99
CA GLU A 50 -6.31 4.00 -14.99
C GLU A 50 -6.17 5.50 -14.64
N GLY A 51 -6.43 5.88 -13.39
CA GLY A 51 -6.32 7.27 -12.95
C GLY A 51 -4.87 7.82 -12.95
N LEU A 52 -3.87 6.99 -12.66
CA LEU A 52 -2.47 7.40 -12.74
C LEU A 52 -2.01 7.57 -14.18
N GLU A 53 -2.43 6.71 -15.10
CA GLU A 53 -2.14 6.82 -16.52
C GLU A 53 -2.81 8.07 -17.14
N GLU A 54 -4.04 8.42 -16.72
CA GLU A 54 -4.70 9.68 -17.09
C GLU A 54 -3.89 10.92 -16.63
N LEU A 55 -3.17 10.82 -15.51
CA LEU A 55 -2.28 11.87 -15.02
C LEU A 55 -0.92 11.91 -15.75
N GLY A 56 -0.74 11.05 -16.75
CA GLY A 56 0.50 10.96 -17.53
C GLY A 56 1.64 10.28 -16.78
N LEU A 57 1.33 9.46 -15.77
CA LEU A 57 2.28 8.63 -15.07
C LEU A 57 2.31 7.23 -15.67
N SER A 58 3.42 6.53 -15.57
CA SER A 58 3.59 5.16 -16.08
C SER A 58 4.07 4.22 -14.98
N PHE A 59 3.87 2.92 -15.19
CA PHE A 59 4.33 1.92 -14.23
C PHE A 59 5.76 1.48 -14.50
N VAL A 60 6.48 1.15 -13.43
CA VAL A 60 7.81 0.52 -13.54
C VAL A 60 7.68 -0.88 -14.12
N VAL A 61 6.63 -1.61 -13.74
CA VAL A 61 6.28 -2.90 -14.32
C VAL A 61 5.35 -2.66 -15.52
N GLU A 62 5.91 -2.80 -16.72
CA GLU A 62 5.22 -2.48 -17.98
C GLU A 62 4.09 -3.47 -18.27
N ASN A 63 4.38 -4.78 -18.09
CA ASN A 63 3.40 -5.82 -18.30
C ASN A 63 2.37 -5.84 -17.17
N GLU A 64 1.13 -5.50 -17.47
CA GLU A 64 0.04 -5.43 -16.48
C GLU A 64 -0.19 -6.76 -15.74
N ASN A 65 0.00 -7.89 -16.40
CA ASN A 65 -0.19 -9.22 -15.80
C ASN A 65 0.90 -9.57 -14.75
N GLU A 66 1.97 -8.77 -14.69
CA GLU A 66 3.07 -8.94 -13.72
C GLU A 66 2.99 -7.92 -12.59
N ARG A 67 2.04 -6.97 -12.63
CA ARG A 67 1.83 -5.98 -11.58
C ARG A 67 1.22 -6.62 -10.34
N LEU A 68 1.70 -6.19 -9.17
CA LEU A 68 1.11 -6.55 -7.89
C LEU A 68 -0.05 -5.59 -7.55
N PRO A 69 -1.27 -6.07 -7.33
CA PRO A 69 -2.40 -5.18 -7.01
C PRO A 69 -2.16 -4.34 -5.75
N GLN A 70 -1.46 -4.88 -4.77
CA GLN A 70 -1.23 -4.23 -3.49
C GLN A 70 -0.04 -3.26 -3.47
N LEU A 71 0.83 -3.26 -4.48
CA LEU A 71 2.00 -2.36 -4.53
C LEU A 71 2.20 -1.80 -5.93
N ASN A 72 1.95 -0.52 -6.08
CA ASN A 72 2.01 0.20 -7.33
C ASN A 72 3.27 1.05 -7.40
N THR A 73 4.23 0.65 -8.24
CA THR A 73 5.47 1.38 -8.48
C THR A 73 5.32 2.24 -9.73
N VAL A 74 5.34 3.55 -9.55
CA VAL A 74 4.94 4.54 -10.56
C VAL A 74 6.13 5.40 -10.95
N ARG A 75 6.47 5.45 -12.24
CA ARG A 75 7.48 6.35 -12.80
C ARG A 75 6.93 7.77 -12.90
N LEU A 76 7.74 8.71 -12.49
CA LEU A 76 7.42 10.13 -12.62
C LEU A 76 7.82 10.63 -14.02
N ARG A 77 7.02 11.52 -14.55
CA ARG A 77 7.41 12.28 -15.74
C ARG A 77 8.43 13.36 -15.39
N GLU A 78 9.17 13.80 -16.37
CA GLU A 78 10.15 14.86 -16.23
C GLU A 78 9.50 16.15 -15.69
N GLY A 79 10.20 16.83 -14.78
CA GLY A 79 9.74 18.07 -14.16
C GLY A 79 8.96 17.89 -12.85
N ILE A 80 8.61 16.69 -12.44
CA ILE A 80 7.98 16.44 -11.15
C ILE A 80 9.05 16.34 -10.06
N ASP A 81 8.97 17.23 -9.06
CA ASP A 81 9.76 17.10 -7.83
C ASP A 81 9.08 16.09 -6.88
N GLU A 82 9.63 14.88 -6.89
CA GLU A 82 9.15 13.74 -6.12
C GLU A 82 8.93 14.08 -4.64
N LYS A 83 9.92 14.67 -4.02
CA LYS A 83 9.93 14.97 -2.59
C LYS A 83 8.92 16.05 -2.21
N THR A 84 8.84 17.10 -3.02
CA THR A 84 7.90 18.20 -2.79
C THR A 84 6.46 17.73 -2.91
N VAL A 85 6.13 16.95 -3.93
CA VAL A 85 4.76 16.43 -4.09
C VAL A 85 4.38 15.49 -2.94
N ARG A 86 5.27 14.56 -2.54
CA ARG A 86 4.99 13.70 -1.38
C ARG A 86 4.81 14.48 -0.07
N GLY A 87 5.62 15.52 0.14
CA GLY A 87 5.47 16.41 1.30
C GLY A 87 4.09 17.06 1.33
N LYS A 88 3.65 17.62 0.23
CA LYS A 88 2.31 18.24 0.12
C LYS A 88 1.17 17.25 0.27
N LEU A 89 1.29 16.04 -0.27
CA LEU A 89 0.30 14.98 -0.05
C LEU A 89 0.13 14.69 1.44
N LEU A 90 1.23 14.60 2.18
CA LEU A 90 1.18 14.37 3.61
C LEU A 90 0.61 15.58 4.38
N GLU A 91 1.09 16.78 4.09
CA GLU A 91 0.73 18.00 4.83
C GLU A 91 -0.72 18.43 4.57
N GLU A 92 -1.20 18.37 3.32
CA GLU A 92 -2.50 18.92 2.94
C GLU A 92 -3.62 17.87 2.92
N TYR A 93 -3.28 16.58 2.69
CA TYR A 93 -4.25 15.50 2.54
C TYR A 93 -4.13 14.38 3.58
N ASN A 94 -3.14 14.45 4.50
CA ASN A 94 -2.76 13.35 5.40
C ASN A 94 -2.54 12.03 4.66
N LEU A 95 -2.03 12.11 3.44
CA LEU A 95 -1.79 10.98 2.56
C LEU A 95 -0.28 10.75 2.41
N GLU A 96 0.21 9.63 2.90
CA GLU A 96 1.60 9.22 2.76
C GLU A 96 1.76 8.17 1.66
N ILE A 97 2.65 8.46 0.70
CA ILE A 97 3.11 7.50 -0.31
C ILE A 97 4.62 7.32 -0.21
N GLY A 98 5.13 6.17 -0.60
CA GLY A 98 6.55 5.84 -0.50
C GLY A 98 7.38 6.41 -1.63
N ALA A 99 8.62 6.81 -1.34
CA ALA A 99 9.63 7.12 -2.35
C ALA A 99 10.17 5.85 -3.02
N GLY A 100 10.75 5.98 -4.19
CA GLY A 100 11.57 4.94 -4.80
C GLY A 100 12.80 4.62 -3.96
N LEU A 101 13.33 3.40 -4.11
CA LEU A 101 14.52 2.92 -3.40
C LEU A 101 15.66 2.63 -4.38
N GLY A 102 16.89 2.82 -3.92
CA GLY A 102 18.08 2.54 -4.72
C GLY A 102 18.06 3.29 -6.07
N PRO A 103 18.15 2.59 -7.21
CA PRO A 103 18.15 3.21 -8.53
C PRO A 103 16.86 3.97 -8.89
N PHE A 104 15.78 3.75 -8.16
CA PHE A 104 14.48 4.40 -8.34
C PHE A 104 14.28 5.66 -7.48
N ALA A 105 15.23 5.99 -6.62
CA ALA A 105 15.15 7.16 -5.75
C ALA A 105 15.02 8.45 -6.59
N GLY A 106 14.04 9.28 -6.24
CA GLY A 106 13.77 10.55 -6.93
C GLY A 106 12.93 10.45 -8.22
N ASN A 107 12.73 9.25 -8.78
CA ASN A 107 12.07 9.05 -10.07
C ASN A 107 10.84 8.14 -10.01
N VAL A 108 10.55 7.57 -8.85
CA VAL A 108 9.49 6.60 -8.67
C VAL A 108 8.77 6.84 -7.36
N TRP A 109 7.45 6.74 -7.37
CA TRP A 109 6.64 6.57 -6.17
C TRP A 109 6.22 5.12 -5.98
N ARG A 110 5.98 4.76 -4.73
CA ARG A 110 5.38 3.48 -4.35
C ARG A 110 4.06 3.75 -3.64
N ILE A 111 2.96 3.36 -4.27
CA ILE A 111 1.62 3.55 -3.75
C ILE A 111 1.09 2.20 -3.29
N GLY A 112 0.86 2.05 -2.00
CA GLY A 112 0.36 0.82 -1.39
C GLY A 112 -1.16 0.78 -1.35
N LEU A 113 -1.73 -0.34 -1.79
CA LEU A 113 -3.15 -0.70 -1.61
C LEU A 113 -3.21 -1.99 -0.80
N MET A 114 -2.89 -1.92 0.49
CA MET A 114 -2.73 -3.12 1.30
C MET A 114 -3.86 -3.28 2.32
N GLY A 115 -4.48 -4.47 2.34
CA GLY A 115 -5.50 -4.82 3.32
C GLY A 115 -6.66 -3.84 3.34
N TYR A 116 -6.95 -3.29 4.50
CA TYR A 116 -8.07 -2.38 4.71
C TYR A 116 -7.97 -1.06 3.94
N SER A 117 -6.76 -0.63 3.56
CA SER A 117 -6.58 0.60 2.76
C SER A 117 -6.92 0.45 1.28
N ALA A 118 -7.06 -0.77 0.75
CA ALA A 118 -7.51 -1.01 -0.62
C ALA A 118 -9.02 -0.77 -0.75
N ARG A 119 -9.43 0.49 -0.70
CA ARG A 119 -10.82 0.96 -0.76
C ARG A 119 -10.95 2.10 -1.76
N LYS A 120 -12.14 2.21 -2.34
CA LYS A 120 -12.45 3.20 -3.36
C LYS A 120 -12.21 4.63 -2.87
N GLU A 121 -12.59 4.95 -1.65
CA GLU A 121 -12.42 6.27 -1.05
C GLU A 121 -10.95 6.67 -0.97
N ASN A 122 -10.07 5.74 -0.63
CA ASN A 122 -8.64 5.98 -0.54
C ASN A 122 -8.00 6.16 -1.93
N VAL A 123 -8.45 5.40 -2.91
CA VAL A 123 -8.00 5.54 -4.32
C VAL A 123 -8.45 6.89 -4.88
N GLU A 124 -9.70 7.28 -4.68
CA GLU A 124 -10.25 8.57 -5.12
C GLU A 124 -9.54 9.74 -4.45
N LEU A 125 -9.27 9.65 -3.14
CA LEU A 125 -8.48 10.66 -2.42
C LEU A 125 -7.09 10.79 -3.01
N CYS A 126 -6.40 9.67 -3.24
CA CYS A 126 -5.05 9.66 -3.81
C CYS A 126 -5.02 10.32 -5.20
N LEU A 127 -5.91 9.92 -6.09
CA LEU A 127 -5.99 10.46 -7.45
C LEU A 127 -6.38 11.94 -7.44
N SER A 128 -7.34 12.35 -6.60
CA SER A 128 -7.74 13.75 -6.46
C SER A 128 -6.61 14.62 -5.94
N ALA A 129 -5.90 14.16 -4.90
CA ALA A 129 -4.76 14.88 -4.34
C ALA A 129 -3.60 15.00 -5.35
N LEU A 130 -3.28 13.93 -6.07
CA LEU A 130 -2.26 13.97 -7.13
C LEU A 130 -2.63 14.94 -8.25
N ARG A 131 -3.89 14.99 -8.68
CA ARG A 131 -4.38 15.94 -9.70
C ARG A 131 -4.15 17.40 -9.32
N SER A 132 -4.16 17.73 -8.04
CA SER A 132 -3.95 19.11 -7.57
C SER A 132 -2.49 19.55 -7.63
N PHE A 133 -1.54 18.61 -7.81
CA PHE A 133 -0.10 18.89 -7.80
C PHE A 133 0.63 18.56 -9.11
N LEU A 134 -0.04 17.88 -10.07
CA LEU A 134 0.51 17.46 -11.35
C LEU A 134 -0.09 18.20 -12.53
#